data_4e2d2c7bd5ef31c6fae936741006053e
#
_entry.id   4e2d2c7bd5ef31c6fae936741006053e
#
_cell.length_a   1.000
_cell.length_b   1.000
_cell.length_c   1.000
_cell.angle_alpha   90.00
_cell.angle_beta   90.00
_cell.angle_gamma   90.00
#
_symmetry.space_group_name_H-M   'P 1'
#
loop_
_entity.id
_entity.type
_entity.pdbx_description
1 polymer ?
#
loop_
_entity_poly.entity_id
_entity_poly.type
_entity_poly.pdbx_seq_one_letter_code
_entity_poly.pdbx_strand_id
1 'polypeptide(L)' 'MPDFRCDMLNERGGILFSADIIAETQEAAIRHAADILRANNQSSSSRRVYAFEVWSGKSRLFPAQ' A
#
# COMPACT_ATOMS: atom_id res chain seq x y z
N MET A 1 -11.08 -15.38 4.27
CA MET A 1 -11.01 -13.94 4.40
C MET A 1 -10.13 -13.38 3.30
N PRO A 2 -10.55 -12.31 2.63
CA PRO A 2 -9.72 -11.75 1.58
C PRO A 2 -8.46 -11.10 2.14
N ASP A 3 -7.35 -11.55 1.61
CA ASP A 3 -6.05 -11.02 1.98
C ASP A 3 -5.57 -10.12 0.85
N PHE A 4 -5.09 -8.94 1.22
CA PHE A 4 -4.54 -7.99 0.27
C PHE A 4 -3.09 -7.73 0.63
N ARG A 5 -2.34 -7.29 -0.37
CA ARG A 5 -0.95 -6.88 -0.15
C ARG A 5 -0.80 -5.46 -0.67
N CYS A 6 -0.15 -4.63 0.11
CA CYS A 6 0.20 -3.30 -0.36
C CYS A 6 1.72 -3.19 -0.48
N ASP A 7 2.16 -2.61 -1.58
CA ASP A 7 3.57 -2.32 -1.83
C ASP A 7 3.74 -0.82 -1.73
N MET A 8 4.66 -0.39 -0.87
CA MET A 8 4.98 1.02 -0.72
C MET A 8 6.16 1.37 -1.60
N LEU A 9 6.00 2.39 -2.42
CA LEU A 9 6.94 2.71 -3.48
C LEU A 9 7.67 4.02 -3.23
N ASN A 10 8.92 4.10 -3.67
CA ASN A 10 9.67 5.34 -3.66
C ASN A 10 9.35 6.13 -4.92
N GLU A 11 9.97 7.30 -5.07
CA GLU A 11 9.70 8.19 -6.19
C GLU A 11 10.14 7.63 -7.54
N ARG A 12 10.95 6.57 -7.53
CA ARG A 12 11.41 5.90 -8.74
C ARG A 12 10.56 4.68 -9.09
N GLY A 13 9.54 4.40 -8.26
CA GLY A 13 8.69 3.24 -8.45
C GLY A 13 9.26 1.96 -7.86
N GLY A 14 10.35 2.03 -7.12
CA GLY A 14 10.91 0.86 -6.46
C GLY A 14 10.17 0.56 -5.17
N ILE A 15 10.08 -0.72 -4.81
CA ILE A 15 9.37 -1.16 -3.63
C ILE A 15 10.25 -0.96 -2.40
N LEU A 16 9.78 -0.12 -1.46
CA LEU A 16 10.46 0.10 -0.20
C LEU A 16 10.16 -1.02 0.79
N PHE A 17 8.89 -1.37 0.90
CA PHE A 17 8.46 -2.46 1.74
C PHE A 17 7.04 -2.86 1.34
N SER A 18 6.63 -4.03 1.77
CA SER A 18 5.30 -4.55 1.53
C SER A 18 4.64 -4.87 2.85
N ALA A 19 3.32 -4.79 2.89
CA ALA A 19 2.55 -5.14 4.08
C ALA A 19 1.32 -5.92 3.67
N ASP A 20 0.92 -6.87 4.52
CA ASP A 20 -0.29 -7.62 4.31
C ASP A 20 -1.44 -6.88 4.97
N ILE A 21 -2.56 -6.81 4.27
CA ILE A 21 -3.75 -6.13 4.76
C ILE A 21 -4.90 -7.14 4.77
N ILE A 22 -5.57 -7.25 5.90
CA ILE A 22 -6.78 -8.05 6.01
C ILE A 22 -7.95 -7.09 6.03
N ALA A 23 -8.82 -7.19 5.02
CA ALA A 23 -9.95 -6.29 4.91
C ALA A 23 -11.10 -7.04 4.25
N GLU A 24 -12.33 -6.59 4.49
CA GLU A 24 -13.50 -7.24 3.92
C GLU A 24 -13.76 -6.81 2.48
N THR A 25 -13.31 -5.62 2.10
CA THR A 25 -13.52 -5.09 0.76
C THR A 25 -12.22 -4.48 0.25
N GLN A 26 -12.14 -4.33 -1.09
CA GLN A 26 -10.97 -3.70 -1.66
C GLN A 26 -10.91 -2.20 -1.31
N GLU A 27 -12.05 -1.55 -1.14
CA GLU A 27 -12.06 -0.16 -0.71
C GLU A 27 -11.44 -0.01 0.68
N ALA A 28 -11.77 -0.90 1.60
CA ALA A 28 -11.19 -0.88 2.93
C ALA A 28 -9.69 -1.15 2.88
N ALA A 29 -9.27 -2.06 2.00
CA ALA A 29 -7.85 -2.36 1.84
C ALA A 29 -7.09 -1.15 1.32
N ILE A 30 -7.64 -0.45 0.33
CA ILE A 30 -7.01 0.74 -0.23
C ILE A 30 -6.91 1.84 0.82
N ARG A 31 -7.97 2.04 1.60
CA ARG A 31 -7.97 3.03 2.67
C ARG A 31 -6.91 2.71 3.72
N HIS A 32 -6.81 1.43 4.07
CA HIS A 32 -5.81 1.00 5.04
C HIS A 32 -4.39 1.26 4.52
N ALA A 33 -4.15 0.97 3.24
CA ALA A 33 -2.85 1.23 2.63
C ALA A 33 -2.52 2.72 2.65
N ALA A 34 -3.50 3.58 2.39
CA ALA A 34 -3.31 5.02 2.45
C ALA A 34 -2.95 5.48 3.87
N ASP A 35 -3.55 4.86 4.88
CA ASP A 35 -3.24 5.17 6.27
C ASP A 35 -1.81 4.76 6.62
N ILE A 36 -1.37 3.61 6.12
CA ILE A 36 0.00 3.14 6.33
C ILE A 36 0.99 4.14 5.71
N LEU A 37 0.72 4.59 4.49
CA LEU A 37 1.57 5.56 3.82
C LEU A 37 1.66 6.86 4.62
N ARG A 38 0.52 7.35 5.08
CA ARG A 38 0.46 8.59 5.83
C ARG A 38 1.23 8.48 7.14
N ALA A 39 1.03 7.37 7.85
CA ALA A 39 1.71 7.15 9.11
C ALA A 39 3.22 7.06 8.91
N ASN A 40 3.66 6.39 7.85
CA ASN A 40 5.07 6.29 7.54
C ASN A 40 5.68 7.65 7.27
N ASN A 41 4.98 8.49 6.51
CA ASN A 41 5.51 9.79 6.12
C ASN A 41 5.43 10.83 7.23
N GLN A 42 4.59 10.60 8.23
CA GLN A 42 4.53 11.49 9.40
C GLN A 42 5.63 11.22 10.41
N SER A 43 6.15 9.99 10.43
CA SER A 43 7.29 9.70 11.28
C SER A 43 8.53 10.29 10.62
N SER A 44 9.57 10.51 11.40
CA SER A 44 10.81 11.13 10.88
C SER A 44 11.68 10.10 10.16
N SER A 45 11.04 9.24 9.39
CA SER A 45 11.74 8.22 8.62
C SER A 45 12.48 8.85 7.45
N SER A 46 13.68 8.36 7.18
CA SER A 46 14.45 8.77 6.01
C SER A 46 13.89 8.16 4.72
N ARG A 47 12.99 7.19 4.84
CA ARG A 47 12.40 6.51 3.69
C ARG A 47 10.98 7.00 3.50
N ARG A 48 10.84 8.01 2.67
CA ARG A 48 9.53 8.54 2.37
C ARG A 48 8.83 7.68 1.32
N VAL A 49 7.58 7.33 1.59
CA VAL A 49 6.76 6.61 0.62
C VAL A 49 6.14 7.64 -0.32
N TYR A 50 6.35 7.45 -1.62
CA TYR A 50 5.84 8.35 -2.64
C TYR A 50 4.47 7.89 -3.15
N ALA A 51 4.28 6.58 -3.25
CA ALA A 51 3.04 6.00 -3.75
C ALA A 51 2.87 4.60 -3.18
N PHE A 52 1.71 4.01 -3.42
CA PHE A 52 1.49 2.64 -2.99
C PHE A 52 0.65 1.90 -4.02
N GLU A 53 0.74 0.56 -3.98
CA GLU A 53 -0.07 -0.31 -4.80
C GLU A 53 -0.78 -1.31 -3.89
N VAL A 54 -2.00 -1.67 -4.25
CA VAL A 54 -2.76 -2.68 -3.52
C VAL A 54 -3.04 -3.84 -4.47
N TRP A 55 -2.74 -5.04 -4.01
CA TRP A 55 -2.87 -6.25 -4.81
C TRP A 55 -3.77 -7.25 -4.10
N SER A 56 -4.52 -8.01 -4.89
CA SER A 56 -5.23 -9.19 -4.43
C SER A 56 -4.73 -10.36 -5.29
N GLY A 57 -3.89 -11.22 -4.69
CA GLY A 57 -3.25 -12.27 -5.45
C GLY A 57 -2.40 -11.68 -6.57
N LYS A 58 -2.74 -11.99 -7.82
CA LYS A 58 -2.00 -11.50 -8.97
C LYS A 58 -2.62 -10.27 -9.60
N SER A 59 -3.71 -9.77 -9.03
CA SER A 59 -4.45 -8.65 -9.59
C SER A 59 -4.14 -7.37 -8.86
N ARG A 60 -3.72 -6.35 -9.60
CA ARG A 60 -3.51 -5.04 -9.01
C ARG A 60 -4.84 -4.29 -8.95
N LEU A 61 -5.21 -3.89 -7.74
CA LEU A 61 -6.46 -3.20 -7.50
C LEU A 61 -6.30 -1.69 -7.47
N PHE A 62 -5.14 -1.22 -7.09
CA PHE A 62 -4.87 0.21 -6.99
C PHE A 62 -3.39 0.46 -7.30
N PRO A 63 -3.07 1.48 -8.07
CA PRO A 63 -4.02 2.36 -8.77
C PRO A 63 -4.78 1.61 -9.87
N ALA A 64 -5.99 2.08 -10.13
CA ALA A 64 -6.79 1.49 -11.20
C ALA A 64 -6.14 1.78 -12.54
N GLN A 65 -6.31 0.83 -13.45
CA GLN A 65 -5.80 1.02 -14.80
C GLN A 65 -6.81 1.70 -15.70
#